data_be19da81f6d406000722731a48a0e7ee
#
_entry.id   be19da81f6d406000722731a48a0e7ee
#
_cell.length_a   1.000
_cell.length_b   1.000
_cell.length_c   1.000
_cell.angle_alpha   90.00
_cell.angle_beta   90.00
_cell.angle_gamma   90.00
#
_symmetry.space_group_name_H-M   'P 1'
#
loop_
_entity.id
_entity.type
_entity.pdbx_description
1 polymer ?
#
loop_
_entity_poly.entity_id
_entity_poly.type
_entity_poly.pdbx_seq_one_letter_code
_entity_poly.pdbx_strand_id
1 'polypeptide(L)'
;RAIAAAVSRSKREIPHYYLAHTISLSRTMSWLEKENARRPVSSRLLFAALLVKAVAVACQEHPEFNGFWKDDRFEPSSAVNVGMAISLRKLGLVAPALLEAEKKSLDQIMEGLRDLSSRARAGTLRSSEISEATITITNLGELGVDQVFGVIYPPQVALVGFGRVSESGTAVATLSGDHRANDGSRGALFLITLSRILI
;
A
#
# COMPACT_ATOMS: atom_id res chain seq x y z
N ARG A 1 9.83 -11.80 -17.01
CA ARG A 1 9.04 -13.07 -17.11
C ARG A 1 8.34 -13.43 -15.79
N ALA A 2 9.01 -13.37 -14.63
CA ALA A 2 8.40 -13.73 -13.34
C ALA A 2 7.18 -12.87 -12.97
N ILE A 3 7.24 -11.55 -13.16
CA ILE A 3 6.12 -10.63 -12.87
C ILE A 3 4.92 -10.93 -13.75
N ALA A 4 5.13 -11.12 -15.06
CA ALA A 4 4.04 -11.44 -15.99
C ALA A 4 3.34 -12.75 -15.59
N ALA A 5 4.11 -13.76 -15.18
CA ALA A 5 3.57 -15.02 -14.68
C ALA A 5 2.76 -14.83 -13.39
N ALA A 6 3.26 -14.03 -12.43
CA ALA A 6 2.56 -13.73 -11.18
C ALA A 6 1.25 -12.98 -11.42
N VAL A 7 1.25 -11.95 -12.28
CA VAL A 7 0.04 -11.19 -12.64
C VAL A 7 -0.97 -12.05 -13.38
N SER A 8 -0.53 -12.87 -14.33
CA SER A 8 -1.41 -13.81 -15.04
C SER A 8 -2.01 -14.85 -14.11
N ARG A 9 -1.21 -15.38 -13.18
CA ARG A 9 -1.67 -16.30 -12.15
C ARG A 9 -2.72 -15.64 -11.26
N SER A 10 -2.43 -14.43 -10.77
CA SER A 10 -3.34 -13.66 -9.93
C SER A 10 -4.71 -13.49 -10.59
N LYS A 11 -4.74 -13.07 -11.86
CA LYS A 11 -6.00 -12.85 -12.58
C LYS A 11 -6.79 -14.13 -12.86
N ARG A 12 -6.15 -15.27 -12.93
CA ARG A 12 -6.83 -16.57 -13.12
C ARG A 12 -7.36 -17.16 -11.82
N GLU A 13 -6.61 -16.99 -10.72
CA GLU A 13 -6.84 -17.73 -9.48
C GLU A 13 -7.58 -16.93 -8.42
N ILE A 14 -7.44 -15.59 -8.43
CA ILE A 14 -8.03 -14.72 -7.41
C ILE A 14 -9.34 -14.12 -7.95
N PRO A 15 -10.49 -14.39 -7.33
CA PRO A 15 -11.74 -13.70 -7.65
C PRO A 15 -11.71 -12.29 -7.06
N HIS A 16 -11.07 -11.36 -7.79
CA HIS A 16 -10.98 -9.96 -7.37
C HIS A 16 -12.34 -9.30 -7.34
N TYR A 17 -12.59 -8.54 -6.28
CA TYR A 17 -13.58 -7.46 -6.29
C TYR A 17 -12.89 -6.11 -6.10
N TYR A 18 -13.56 -5.04 -6.48
CA TYR A 18 -12.97 -3.71 -6.50
C TYR A 18 -13.90 -2.70 -5.86
N LEU A 19 -13.36 -1.85 -5.00
CA LEU A 19 -14.05 -0.72 -4.40
C LEU A 19 -13.22 0.55 -4.56
N ALA A 20 -13.89 1.70 -4.60
CA ALA A 20 -13.26 3.00 -4.60
C ALA A 20 -13.96 3.92 -3.59
N HIS A 21 -13.19 4.75 -2.91
CA HIS A 21 -13.69 5.73 -1.95
C HIS A 21 -12.90 7.03 -2.07
N THR A 22 -13.62 8.16 -2.15
CA THR A 22 -12.99 9.48 -2.16
C THR A 22 -12.67 9.92 -0.74
N ILE A 23 -11.40 10.22 -0.49
CA ILE A 23 -10.87 10.64 0.81
C ILE A 23 -10.59 12.14 0.78
N SER A 24 -11.03 12.88 1.80
CA SER A 24 -10.63 14.26 2.01
C SER A 24 -9.26 14.32 2.68
N LEU A 25 -8.30 14.95 2.03
CA LEU A 25 -6.91 15.03 2.47
C LEU A 25 -6.45 16.45 2.82
N SER A 26 -7.36 17.44 2.77
CA SER A 26 -6.98 18.85 2.97
C SER A 26 -6.30 19.09 4.32
N ARG A 27 -6.78 18.45 5.40
CA ARG A 27 -6.15 18.53 6.72
C ARG A 27 -4.80 17.83 6.76
N THR A 28 -4.71 16.64 6.20
CA THR A 28 -3.48 15.85 6.11
C THR A 28 -2.40 16.59 5.33
N MET A 29 -2.75 17.16 4.19
CA MET A 29 -1.80 17.90 3.35
C MET A 29 -1.33 19.18 4.05
N SER A 30 -2.25 19.93 4.69
CA SER A 30 -1.90 21.11 5.49
C SER A 30 -1.00 20.75 6.68
N TRP A 31 -1.27 19.63 7.35
CA TRP A 31 -0.41 19.14 8.42
C TRP A 31 0.98 18.76 7.89
N LEU A 32 1.04 18.02 6.78
CA LEU A 32 2.30 17.59 6.17
C LEU A 32 3.17 18.79 5.74
N GLU A 33 2.55 19.84 5.19
CA GLU A 33 3.22 21.09 4.81
C GLU A 33 3.82 21.78 6.05
N LYS A 34 3.02 21.98 7.10
CA LYS A 34 3.46 22.60 8.36
C LYS A 34 4.57 21.81 9.04
N GLU A 35 4.45 20.50 9.04
CA GLU A 35 5.45 19.61 9.61
C GLU A 35 6.77 19.68 8.82
N ASN A 36 6.69 19.65 7.49
CA ASN A 36 7.86 19.73 6.63
C ASN A 36 8.51 21.13 6.62
N ALA A 37 7.78 22.21 6.94
CA ALA A 37 8.35 23.53 7.12
C ALA A 37 9.30 23.63 8.33
N ARG A 38 9.11 22.75 9.33
CA ARG A 38 9.95 22.69 10.55
C ARG A 38 11.11 21.72 10.41
N ARG A 39 11.17 20.93 9.32
CA ARG A 39 12.16 19.87 9.11
C ARG A 39 13.25 20.29 8.12
N PRO A 40 14.50 19.93 8.37
CA PRO A 40 15.53 20.01 7.32
C PRO A 40 15.11 19.16 6.12
N VAL A 41 15.55 19.57 4.92
CA VAL A 41 15.16 18.92 3.65
C VAL A 41 15.41 17.41 3.68
N SER A 42 16.50 16.97 4.30
CA SER A 42 16.88 15.56 4.40
C SER A 42 15.92 14.70 5.23
N SER A 43 15.13 15.28 6.14
CA SER A 43 14.20 14.57 7.03
C SER A 43 12.71 14.87 6.73
N ARG A 44 12.42 15.55 5.61
CA ARG A 44 11.03 15.80 5.19
C ARG A 44 10.30 14.51 4.91
N LEU A 45 9.04 14.48 5.32
CA LEU A 45 8.13 13.37 5.07
C LEU A 45 7.54 13.49 3.66
N LEU A 46 7.43 12.37 2.97
CA LEU A 46 6.63 12.25 1.75
C LEU A 46 5.21 11.78 2.11
N PHE A 47 4.23 12.15 1.31
CA PHE A 47 2.86 11.70 1.48
C PHE A 47 2.76 10.16 1.47
N ALA A 48 3.61 9.47 0.71
CA ALA A 48 3.70 8.02 0.70
C ALA A 48 3.93 7.40 2.10
N ALA A 49 4.67 8.06 2.99
CA ALA A 49 4.87 7.56 4.35
C ALA A 49 3.56 7.58 5.17
N LEU A 50 2.72 8.60 4.98
CA LEU A 50 1.40 8.69 5.59
C LEU A 50 0.47 7.59 5.06
N LEU A 51 0.49 7.32 3.76
CA LEU A 51 -0.29 6.25 3.14
C LEU A 51 0.10 4.88 3.70
N VAL A 52 1.40 4.59 3.80
CA VAL A 52 1.90 3.34 4.40
C VAL A 52 1.44 3.20 5.84
N LYS A 53 1.59 4.26 6.66
CA LYS A 53 1.14 4.24 8.05
C LYS A 53 -0.35 4.03 8.18
N ALA A 54 -1.14 4.73 7.37
CA ALA A 54 -2.60 4.62 7.40
C ALA A 54 -3.09 3.21 7.03
N VAL A 55 -2.51 2.60 5.99
CA VAL A 55 -2.85 1.22 5.62
C VAL A 55 -2.41 0.24 6.71
N ALA A 56 -1.22 0.41 7.30
CA ALA A 56 -0.77 -0.45 8.37
C ALA A 56 -1.69 -0.41 9.60
N VAL A 57 -2.17 0.79 9.98
CA VAL A 57 -3.12 0.95 11.09
C VAL A 57 -4.50 0.39 10.72
N ALA A 58 -4.98 0.63 9.50
CA ALA A 58 -6.25 0.08 9.02
C ALA A 58 -6.25 -1.46 9.02
N CYS A 59 -5.13 -2.10 8.68
CA CYS A 59 -4.97 -3.55 8.75
C CYS A 59 -5.03 -4.11 10.18
N GLN A 60 -4.67 -3.34 11.20
CA GLN A 60 -4.84 -3.77 12.59
C GLN A 60 -6.32 -3.82 13.00
N GLU A 61 -7.15 -2.91 12.48
CA GLU A 61 -8.60 -2.90 12.71
C GLU A 61 -9.35 -3.90 11.81
N HIS A 62 -8.77 -4.24 10.67
CA HIS A 62 -9.33 -5.11 9.64
C HIS A 62 -8.33 -6.20 9.21
N PRO A 63 -8.04 -7.17 10.10
CA PRO A 63 -7.00 -8.18 9.85
C PRO A 63 -7.30 -9.10 8.66
N GLU A 64 -8.54 -9.16 8.19
CA GLU A 64 -8.95 -9.90 7.00
C GLU A 64 -8.36 -9.38 5.68
N PHE A 65 -7.70 -8.20 5.69
CA PHE A 65 -6.97 -7.64 4.55
C PHE A 65 -5.45 -7.81 4.68
N ASN A 66 -4.97 -8.36 5.79
CA ASN A 66 -3.55 -8.48 6.10
C ASN A 66 -3.16 -9.96 6.26
N GLY A 67 -2.73 -10.60 5.19
CA GLY A 67 -2.35 -12.01 5.24
C GLY A 67 -2.33 -12.67 3.87
N PHE A 68 -2.51 -13.98 3.88
CA PHE A 68 -2.28 -14.84 2.74
C PHE A 68 -3.41 -15.81 2.50
N TRP A 69 -3.70 -16.11 1.24
CA TRP A 69 -4.54 -17.25 0.85
C TRP A 69 -3.64 -18.42 0.49
N LYS A 70 -3.64 -19.46 1.34
CA LYS A 70 -2.84 -20.66 1.17
C LYS A 70 -3.66 -21.89 1.56
N ASP A 71 -3.48 -22.98 0.84
CA ASP A 71 -4.13 -24.27 1.12
C ASP A 71 -5.66 -24.13 1.34
N ASP A 72 -6.29 -23.39 0.41
CA ASP A 72 -7.73 -23.06 0.39
C ASP A 72 -8.28 -22.40 1.66
N ARG A 73 -7.44 -21.69 2.41
CA ARG A 73 -7.83 -20.93 3.59
C ARG A 73 -7.10 -19.59 3.67
N PHE A 74 -7.73 -18.67 4.36
CA PHE A 74 -7.09 -17.40 4.72
C PHE A 74 -6.23 -17.57 5.99
N GLU A 75 -4.99 -17.13 5.90
CA GLU A 75 -4.02 -17.10 7.00
C GLU A 75 -3.70 -15.63 7.34
N PRO A 76 -4.28 -15.07 8.44
CA PRO A 76 -3.96 -13.71 8.85
C PRO A 76 -2.51 -13.61 9.32
N SER A 77 -1.87 -12.48 9.02
CA SER A 77 -0.55 -12.15 9.55
C SER A 77 -0.67 -11.31 10.82
N SER A 78 0.15 -11.62 11.83
CA SER A 78 0.23 -10.81 13.06
C SER A 78 0.99 -9.50 12.86
N ALA A 79 1.92 -9.45 11.90
CA ALA A 79 2.65 -8.25 11.51
C ALA A 79 2.04 -7.66 10.24
N VAL A 80 2.10 -6.34 10.08
CA VAL A 80 1.70 -5.66 8.84
C VAL A 80 2.94 -5.28 8.06
N ASN A 81 3.26 -6.10 7.05
CA ASN A 81 4.38 -5.88 6.15
C ASN A 81 3.84 -5.23 4.86
N VAL A 82 4.03 -3.94 4.72
CA VAL A 82 3.46 -3.18 3.61
C VAL A 82 4.39 -3.20 2.41
N GLY A 83 3.99 -3.89 1.35
CA GLY A 83 4.66 -3.84 0.04
C GLY A 83 4.38 -2.51 -0.65
N MET A 84 5.42 -1.79 -1.07
CA MET A 84 5.29 -0.57 -1.86
C MET A 84 5.64 -0.84 -3.31
N ALA A 85 4.68 -0.71 -4.22
CA ALA A 85 4.92 -0.91 -5.65
C ALA A 85 5.85 0.18 -6.20
N ILE A 86 7.00 -0.23 -6.72
CA ILE A 86 8.04 0.63 -7.29
C ILE A 86 8.31 0.21 -8.72
N SER A 87 8.17 1.15 -9.66
CA SER A 87 8.55 0.92 -11.06
C SER A 87 10.04 1.16 -11.27
N LEU A 88 10.72 0.14 -11.76
CA LEU A 88 12.15 0.18 -12.08
C LEU A 88 12.35 0.13 -13.59
N ARG A 89 13.00 1.15 -14.17
CA ARG A 89 13.16 1.32 -15.65
C ARG A 89 13.66 0.06 -16.39
N LYS A 90 14.50 -0.76 -15.76
CA LYS A 90 15.10 -1.94 -16.40
C LYS A 90 14.58 -3.28 -15.86
N LEU A 91 14.02 -3.29 -14.65
CA LEU A 91 13.63 -4.52 -13.95
C LEU A 91 12.11 -4.70 -13.86
N GLY A 92 11.33 -3.71 -14.32
CA GLY A 92 9.87 -3.74 -14.26
C GLY A 92 9.35 -3.29 -12.89
N LEU A 93 8.27 -3.92 -12.42
CA LEU A 93 7.62 -3.57 -11.17
C LEU A 93 8.08 -4.50 -10.04
N VAL A 94 8.47 -3.94 -8.91
CA VAL A 94 8.74 -4.67 -7.67
C VAL A 94 7.90 -4.07 -6.54
N ALA A 95 7.58 -4.85 -5.52
CA ALA A 95 6.83 -4.38 -4.36
C ALA A 95 7.53 -4.81 -3.05
N PRO A 96 8.71 -4.22 -2.75
CA PRO A 96 9.42 -4.58 -1.53
C PRO A 96 8.62 -4.21 -0.29
N ALA A 97 8.66 -5.08 0.73
CA ALA A 97 7.95 -4.94 1.98
C ALA A 97 8.71 -4.07 2.98
N LEU A 98 8.05 -3.06 3.52
CA LEU A 98 8.44 -2.44 4.79
C LEU A 98 7.86 -3.30 5.92
N LEU A 99 8.74 -4.02 6.61
CA LEU A 99 8.35 -4.97 7.65
C LEU A 99 7.85 -4.23 8.90
N GLU A 100 6.82 -4.80 9.56
CA GLU A 100 6.24 -4.30 10.81
C GLU A 100 5.89 -2.79 10.78
N ALA A 101 5.27 -2.35 9.69
CA ALA A 101 4.96 -0.93 9.47
C ALA A 101 4.01 -0.36 10.53
N GLU A 102 3.16 -1.18 11.15
CA GLU A 102 2.27 -0.79 12.23
C GLU A 102 3.03 -0.30 13.47
N LYS A 103 4.21 -0.83 13.74
CA LYS A 103 5.05 -0.48 14.91
C LYS A 103 5.92 0.75 14.67
N LYS A 104 6.12 1.14 13.42
CA LYS A 104 7.06 2.21 13.04
C LYS A 104 6.45 3.59 13.18
N SER A 105 7.24 4.56 13.61
CA SER A 105 6.92 5.99 13.50
C SER A 105 6.97 6.45 12.04
N LEU A 106 6.40 7.62 11.73
CA LEU A 106 6.47 8.19 10.38
C LEU A 106 7.91 8.42 9.91
N ASP A 107 8.81 8.81 10.82
CA ASP A 107 10.24 8.98 10.49
C ASP A 107 10.90 7.65 10.12
N GLN A 108 10.64 6.60 10.89
CA GLN A 108 11.12 5.25 10.61
C GLN A 108 10.55 4.68 9.30
N ILE A 109 9.28 4.96 9.01
CA ILE A 109 8.67 4.59 7.72
C ILE A 109 9.35 5.34 6.58
N MET A 110 9.57 6.64 6.72
CA MET A 110 10.21 7.46 5.69
C MET A 110 11.65 7.00 5.41
N GLU A 111 12.43 6.72 6.45
CA GLU A 111 13.77 6.17 6.35
C GLU A 111 13.76 4.80 5.64
N GLY A 112 12.86 3.90 6.08
CA GLY A 112 12.70 2.58 5.47
C GLY A 112 12.30 2.65 3.99
N LEU A 113 11.39 3.55 3.60
CA LEU A 113 11.00 3.73 2.20
C LEU A 113 12.15 4.25 1.33
N ARG A 114 12.98 5.17 1.85
CA ARG A 114 14.19 5.65 1.14
C ARG A 114 15.20 4.53 0.94
N ASP A 115 15.47 3.77 2.00
CA ASP A 115 16.40 2.63 1.95
C ASP A 115 15.91 1.55 0.98
N LEU A 116 14.63 1.11 1.09
CA LEU A 116 14.02 0.15 0.18
C LEU A 116 14.09 0.62 -1.29
N SER A 117 13.76 1.90 -1.54
CA SER A 117 13.81 2.46 -2.90
C SER A 117 15.23 2.48 -3.47
N SER A 118 16.23 2.83 -2.65
CA SER A 118 17.65 2.83 -3.03
C SER A 118 18.12 1.42 -3.35
N ARG A 119 17.85 0.46 -2.47
CA ARG A 119 18.26 -0.95 -2.65
C ARG A 119 17.50 -1.65 -3.76
N ALA A 120 16.24 -1.31 -4.00
CA ALA A 120 15.49 -1.81 -5.14
C ALA A 120 16.14 -1.39 -6.48
N ARG A 121 16.57 -0.12 -6.59
CA ARG A 121 17.30 0.38 -7.77
C ARG A 121 18.67 -0.25 -7.94
N ALA A 122 19.36 -0.56 -6.83
CA ALA A 122 20.64 -1.22 -6.82
C ALA A 122 20.57 -2.75 -7.02
N GLY A 123 19.36 -3.34 -6.98
CA GLY A 123 19.18 -4.80 -7.06
C GLY A 123 19.64 -5.57 -5.83
N THR A 124 19.65 -4.92 -4.65
CA THR A 124 20.19 -5.46 -3.38
C THR A 124 19.10 -5.63 -2.31
N LEU A 125 17.85 -5.85 -2.73
CA LEU A 125 16.77 -6.18 -1.80
C LEU A 125 17.03 -7.52 -1.09
N ARG A 126 16.63 -7.60 0.18
CA ARG A 126 16.69 -8.83 0.97
C ARG A 126 15.54 -9.77 0.57
N SER A 127 15.74 -11.08 0.76
CA SER A 127 14.70 -12.07 0.47
C SER A 127 13.40 -11.81 1.23
N SER A 128 13.46 -11.45 2.51
CA SER A 128 12.30 -11.10 3.33
C SER A 128 11.53 -9.90 2.77
N GLU A 129 12.22 -8.89 2.28
CA GLU A 129 11.60 -7.71 1.67
C GLU A 129 10.88 -8.02 0.36
N ILE A 130 11.30 -9.07 -0.34
CA ILE A 130 10.67 -9.52 -1.58
C ILE A 130 9.47 -10.42 -1.30
N SER A 131 9.51 -11.26 -0.27
CA SER A 131 8.57 -12.38 -0.06
C SER A 131 7.58 -12.19 1.08
N GLU A 132 7.80 -11.25 2.00
CA GLU A 132 7.01 -11.16 3.24
C GLU A 132 5.96 -10.04 3.26
N ALA A 133 5.70 -9.38 2.14
CA ALA A 133 4.61 -8.41 2.06
C ALA A 133 3.25 -9.09 2.32
N THR A 134 2.50 -8.57 3.28
CA THR A 134 1.18 -9.09 3.68
C THR A 134 0.01 -8.34 3.05
N ILE A 135 0.27 -7.10 2.61
CA ILE A 135 -0.60 -6.24 1.82
C ILE A 135 0.29 -5.34 0.94
N THR A 136 -0.20 -4.95 -0.22
CA THR A 136 0.55 -4.07 -1.13
C THR A 136 -0.16 -2.73 -1.35
N ILE A 137 0.62 -1.66 -1.45
CA ILE A 137 0.17 -0.33 -1.85
C ILE A 137 0.73 0.02 -3.22
N THR A 138 -0.09 0.61 -4.07
CA THR A 138 0.33 1.27 -5.31
C THR A 138 -0.14 2.72 -5.31
N ASN A 139 0.77 3.66 -5.59
CA ASN A 139 0.47 5.08 -5.69
C ASN A 139 0.88 5.59 -7.07
N LEU A 140 -0.10 5.95 -7.89
CA LEU A 140 0.11 6.56 -9.20
C LEU A 140 -0.31 8.04 -9.23
N GLY A 141 -0.64 8.60 -8.08
CA GLY A 141 -1.04 9.99 -7.96
C GLY A 141 0.02 10.98 -8.41
N GLU A 142 1.30 10.68 -8.15
CA GLU A 142 2.44 11.50 -8.60
C GLU A 142 2.58 11.53 -10.13
N LEU A 143 2.01 10.56 -10.84
CA LEU A 143 1.94 10.51 -12.30
C LEU A 143 0.66 11.16 -12.86
N GLY A 144 -0.20 11.72 -12.01
CA GLY A 144 -1.41 12.43 -12.40
C GLY A 144 -2.63 11.53 -12.62
N VAL A 145 -2.56 10.25 -12.25
CA VAL A 145 -3.67 9.29 -12.39
C VAL A 145 -4.71 9.51 -11.29
N ASP A 146 -5.99 9.58 -11.64
CA ASP A 146 -7.07 9.84 -10.69
C ASP A 146 -7.36 8.65 -9.77
N GLN A 147 -7.24 7.44 -10.29
CA GLN A 147 -7.46 6.20 -9.53
C GLN A 147 -6.72 5.04 -10.17
N VAL A 148 -6.37 4.03 -9.38
CA VAL A 148 -5.69 2.82 -9.86
C VAL A 148 -6.26 1.59 -9.16
N PHE A 149 -6.66 0.59 -9.94
CA PHE A 149 -7.06 -0.72 -9.45
C PHE A 149 -5.96 -1.73 -9.76
N GLY A 150 -5.19 -2.08 -8.74
CA GLY A 150 -4.06 -2.98 -8.91
C GLY A 150 -4.49 -4.45 -8.94
N VAL A 151 -3.57 -5.29 -9.40
CA VAL A 151 -3.70 -6.75 -9.36
C VAL A 151 -3.03 -7.26 -8.10
N ILE A 152 -3.75 -8.04 -7.29
CA ILE A 152 -3.23 -8.60 -6.04
C ILE A 152 -2.00 -9.47 -6.33
N TYR A 153 -0.96 -9.35 -5.50
CA TYR A 153 0.23 -10.20 -5.56
C TYR A 153 0.00 -11.50 -4.79
N PRO A 154 -0.17 -12.64 -5.46
CA PRO A 154 -0.34 -13.91 -4.76
C PRO A 154 0.87 -14.21 -3.86
N PRO A 155 0.70 -14.72 -2.65
CA PRO A 155 -0.53 -15.18 -2.02
C PRO A 155 -1.29 -14.14 -1.18
N GLN A 156 -0.97 -12.85 -1.29
CA GLN A 156 -1.70 -11.78 -0.59
C GLN A 156 -3.19 -11.77 -0.98
N VAL A 157 -4.03 -11.14 -0.14
CA VAL A 157 -5.48 -11.08 -0.33
C VAL A 157 -6.01 -9.67 -0.60
N ALA A 158 -5.15 -8.66 -0.57
CA ALA A 158 -5.55 -7.27 -0.81
C ALA A 158 -4.43 -6.43 -1.41
N LEU A 159 -4.84 -5.41 -2.18
CA LEU A 159 -4.00 -4.34 -2.68
C LEU A 159 -4.76 -3.01 -2.60
N VAL A 160 -4.11 -1.98 -2.07
CA VAL A 160 -4.67 -0.62 -1.96
C VAL A 160 -4.02 0.27 -2.99
N GLY A 161 -4.85 0.96 -3.78
CA GLY A 161 -4.40 1.93 -4.78
C GLY A 161 -4.71 3.36 -4.35
N PHE A 162 -3.82 4.30 -4.69
CA PHE A 162 -4.04 5.72 -4.46
C PHE A 162 -3.84 6.51 -5.75
N GLY A 163 -4.80 7.39 -6.02
CA GLY A 163 -4.75 8.36 -7.09
C GLY A 163 -4.16 9.70 -6.66
N ARG A 164 -4.13 10.64 -7.59
CA ARG A 164 -3.62 12.00 -7.34
C ARG A 164 -4.49 12.74 -6.32
N VAL A 165 -3.85 13.62 -5.57
CA VAL A 165 -4.57 14.62 -4.78
C VAL A 165 -5.05 15.72 -5.72
N SER A 166 -6.36 15.94 -5.77
CA SER A 166 -6.99 16.97 -6.60
C SER A 166 -6.76 18.38 -6.02
N GLU A 167 -7.06 19.41 -6.80
CA GLU A 167 -7.02 20.80 -6.34
C GLU A 167 -7.99 21.08 -5.17
N SER A 168 -9.08 20.31 -5.08
CA SER A 168 -10.01 20.38 -3.96
C SER A 168 -9.51 19.64 -2.70
N GLY A 169 -8.31 19.07 -2.73
CA GLY A 169 -7.71 18.37 -1.59
C GLY A 169 -8.31 16.98 -1.35
N THR A 170 -8.84 16.33 -2.40
CA THR A 170 -9.36 14.96 -2.31
C THR A 170 -8.52 14.00 -3.14
N ALA A 171 -8.48 12.73 -2.77
CA ALA A 171 -7.92 11.65 -3.58
C ALA A 171 -8.82 10.43 -3.55
N VAL A 172 -8.72 9.57 -4.57
CA VAL A 172 -9.42 8.29 -4.59
C VAL A 172 -8.49 7.20 -4.06
N ALA A 173 -8.93 6.55 -2.98
CA ALA A 173 -8.36 5.28 -2.55
C ALA A 173 -9.18 4.14 -3.14
N THR A 174 -8.51 3.13 -3.65
CA THR A 174 -9.13 1.93 -4.20
C THR A 174 -8.69 0.70 -3.42
N LEU A 175 -9.54 -0.30 -3.40
CA LEU A 175 -9.25 -1.62 -2.84
C LEU A 175 -9.49 -2.68 -3.92
N SER A 176 -8.49 -3.50 -4.17
CA SER A 176 -8.62 -4.78 -4.83
C SER A 176 -8.60 -5.86 -3.75
N GLY A 177 -9.70 -6.56 -3.54
CA GLY A 177 -9.84 -7.60 -2.51
C GLY A 177 -10.05 -8.98 -3.12
N ASP A 178 -9.57 -10.01 -2.41
CA ASP A 178 -9.81 -11.43 -2.73
C ASP A 178 -11.13 -11.87 -2.09
N HIS A 179 -12.14 -12.14 -2.92
CA HIS A 179 -13.48 -12.48 -2.44
C HIS A 179 -13.56 -13.83 -1.70
N ARG A 180 -12.48 -14.59 -1.66
CA ARG A 180 -12.37 -15.82 -0.84
C ARG A 180 -12.02 -15.50 0.62
N ALA A 181 -11.28 -14.40 0.86
CA ALA A 181 -10.80 -14.01 2.18
C ALA A 181 -11.68 -12.94 2.85
N ASN A 182 -12.28 -12.06 2.05
CA ASN A 182 -13.10 -10.95 2.54
C ASN A 182 -14.18 -10.58 1.50
N ASP A 183 -15.07 -9.65 1.82
CA ASP A 183 -16.18 -9.24 0.97
C ASP A 183 -16.29 -7.71 0.83
N GLY A 184 -17.22 -7.27 -0.03
CA GLY A 184 -17.44 -5.86 -0.30
C GLY A 184 -17.88 -5.05 0.92
N SER A 185 -18.61 -5.63 1.87
CA SER A 185 -19.01 -4.95 3.11
C SER A 185 -17.81 -4.66 3.99
N ARG A 186 -16.94 -5.65 4.17
CA ARG A 186 -15.69 -5.52 4.92
C ARG A 186 -14.74 -4.55 4.22
N GLY A 187 -14.63 -4.64 2.88
CA GLY A 187 -13.84 -3.73 2.06
C GLY A 187 -14.29 -2.28 2.17
N ALA A 188 -15.60 -2.01 2.21
CA ALA A 188 -16.15 -0.68 2.42
C ALA A 188 -15.76 -0.13 3.80
N LEU A 189 -15.88 -0.92 4.87
CA LEU A 189 -15.46 -0.54 6.21
C LEU A 189 -13.95 -0.26 6.30
N PHE A 190 -13.12 -1.07 5.63
CA PHE A 190 -11.68 -0.84 5.53
C PHE A 190 -11.36 0.52 4.90
N LEU A 191 -12.00 0.87 3.76
CA LEU A 191 -11.79 2.15 3.09
C LEU A 191 -12.29 3.34 3.93
N ILE A 192 -13.40 3.19 4.66
CA ILE A 192 -13.89 4.21 5.61
C ILE A 192 -12.90 4.40 6.75
N THR A 193 -12.38 3.31 7.33
CA THR A 193 -11.34 3.37 8.36
C THR A 193 -10.09 4.08 7.84
N LEU A 194 -9.64 3.73 6.63
CA LEU A 194 -8.49 4.37 5.98
C LEU A 194 -8.73 5.89 5.80
N SER A 195 -9.94 6.29 5.36
CA SER A 195 -10.33 7.70 5.27
C SER A 195 -10.26 8.39 6.63
N ARG A 196 -10.80 7.78 7.68
CA ARG A 196 -10.77 8.33 9.05
C ARG A 196 -9.36 8.55 9.58
N ILE A 197 -8.43 7.64 9.28
CA ILE A 197 -7.02 7.74 9.70
C ILE A 197 -6.30 8.87 8.96
N LEU A 198 -6.67 9.15 7.71
CA LEU A 198 -6.04 10.14 6.85
C LEU A 198 -6.69 11.55 6.95
N ILE A 199 -7.72 11.74 7.76
CA ILE A 199 -8.33 13.07 8.02
C ILE A 199 -7.59 13.78 9.21
#